data_725938d314877c49bb5103a7750b0e05
#
_entry.id   725938d314877c49bb5103a7750b0e05
#
_cell.length_a   1.000
_cell.length_b   1.000
_cell.length_c   1.000
_cell.angle_alpha   90.00
_cell.angle_beta   90.00
_cell.angle_gamma   90.00
#
_symmetry.space_group_name_H-M   'P 1'
#
loop_
_entity.id
_entity.type
_entity.pdbx_description
1 polymer ?
#
loop_
_entity_poly.entity_id
_entity_poly.type
_entity_poly.pdbx_seq_one_letter_code
_entity_poly.pdbx_strand_id
1 'polypeptide(L)'
;MAKISETKGRSDTKSGYTRLFGSQQLGQLVSRVHATVIRTGNELEHIIESETPAHLKTTLDAILAQRGRFSNDVQVVFQGRMPGTAYSAGGTIDVAVFDHPNRKVLVIELKNGDTFDTKKASGELESMTKFADWIVQKTDYAATYYFCSFNQDDKEAIVRGAKGRFDVSHAMTGRELCAILGVDYDALRKKRQSQQSENLRYFLAELLKISEIRQLIQELLNKA
;
A
#
# COMPACT_ATOMS: atom_id res chain seq x y z
N MET A 1 -2.62 10.23 3.32
CA MET A 1 -2.31 9.40 4.51
C MET A 1 -3.51 9.44 5.44
N ALA A 2 -3.93 8.32 5.98
CA ALA A 2 -5.09 8.28 6.85
C ALA A 2 -4.90 9.16 8.10
N LYS A 3 -5.99 9.73 8.61
CA LYS A 3 -5.98 10.58 9.80
C LYS A 3 -6.38 9.79 11.04
N ILE A 4 -5.59 9.93 12.11
CA ILE A 4 -5.89 9.31 13.42
C ILE A 4 -7.24 9.79 13.94
N SER A 5 -7.58 11.08 13.72
CA SER A 5 -8.85 11.69 14.14
C SER A 5 -10.07 11.02 13.50
N GLU A 6 -9.93 10.46 12.29
CA GLU A 6 -11.01 9.86 11.50
C GLU A 6 -11.04 8.33 11.58
N THR A 7 -10.09 7.73 12.30
CA THR A 7 -9.97 6.28 12.41
C THR A 7 -10.50 5.80 13.76
N LYS A 8 -11.31 4.75 13.74
CA LYS A 8 -11.76 4.06 14.95
C LYS A 8 -10.76 2.96 15.31
N GLY A 9 -10.27 2.96 16.55
CA GLY A 9 -9.54 1.84 17.12
C GLY A 9 -10.48 0.69 17.49
N ARG A 10 -9.91 -0.40 18.01
CA ARG A 10 -10.71 -1.49 18.59
C ARG A 10 -11.52 -0.96 19.78
N SER A 11 -12.75 -1.40 19.91
CA SER A 11 -13.65 -1.01 20.99
C SER A 11 -13.50 -1.85 22.26
N ASP A 12 -12.62 -2.88 22.23
CA ASP A 12 -12.42 -3.74 23.38
C ASP A 12 -11.66 -3.02 24.52
N THR A 13 -12.10 -3.22 25.75
CA THR A 13 -11.47 -2.66 26.95
C THR A 13 -10.29 -3.50 27.45
N LYS A 14 -10.05 -4.66 26.86
CA LYS A 14 -9.03 -5.64 27.26
C LYS A 14 -7.99 -5.87 26.16
N SER A 15 -7.73 -4.88 25.31
CA SER A 15 -6.73 -4.95 24.25
C SER A 15 -5.32 -5.23 24.80
N GLY A 16 -4.45 -5.80 23.98
CA GLY A 16 -3.04 -5.97 24.35
C GLY A 16 -2.38 -4.65 24.77
N TYR A 17 -2.78 -3.54 24.16
CA TYR A 17 -2.30 -2.20 24.52
C TYR A 17 -2.76 -1.74 25.90
N THR A 18 -4.05 -1.97 26.24
CA THR A 18 -4.56 -1.68 27.58
C THR A 18 -3.80 -2.47 28.66
N ARG A 19 -3.52 -3.76 28.39
CA ARG A 19 -2.75 -4.59 29.33
C ARG A 19 -1.29 -4.14 29.45
N LEU A 20 -0.69 -3.71 28.33
CA LEU A 20 0.71 -3.27 28.31
C LEU A 20 0.93 -1.99 29.15
N PHE A 21 0.00 -1.04 29.04
CA PHE A 21 0.14 0.29 29.66
C PHE A 21 -0.65 0.44 30.97
N GLY A 22 -1.52 -0.50 31.31
CA GLY A 22 -2.41 -0.37 32.48
C GLY A 22 -3.49 0.73 32.35
N SER A 23 -3.54 1.44 31.22
CA SER A 23 -4.47 2.56 30.97
C SER A 23 -5.36 2.25 29.77
N GLN A 24 -6.67 2.25 29.99
CA GLN A 24 -7.66 2.01 28.93
C GLN A 24 -7.64 3.13 27.89
N GLN A 25 -7.52 4.39 28.32
CA GLN A 25 -7.52 5.53 27.42
C GLN A 25 -6.28 5.51 26.51
N LEU A 26 -5.10 5.24 27.07
CA LEU A 26 -3.87 5.07 26.30
C LEU A 26 -3.97 3.87 25.36
N GLY A 27 -4.46 2.75 25.84
CA GLY A 27 -4.67 1.54 25.02
C GLY A 27 -5.58 1.78 23.82
N GLN A 28 -6.65 2.55 23.99
CA GLN A 28 -7.56 2.95 22.89
C GLN A 28 -6.88 3.89 21.90
N LEU A 29 -6.11 4.87 22.38
CA LEU A 29 -5.36 5.80 21.53
C LEU A 29 -4.34 5.04 20.66
N VAL A 30 -3.55 4.16 21.25
CA VAL A 30 -2.57 3.32 20.55
C VAL A 30 -3.26 2.39 19.55
N SER A 31 -4.39 1.78 19.92
CA SER A 31 -5.21 0.97 18.99
C SER A 31 -5.69 1.76 17.78
N ARG A 32 -6.08 3.04 17.99
CA ARG A 32 -6.45 3.96 16.90
C ARG A 32 -5.28 4.26 15.99
N VAL A 33 -4.09 4.53 16.54
CA VAL A 33 -2.86 4.72 15.77
C VAL A 33 -2.56 3.50 14.90
N HIS A 34 -2.61 2.31 15.48
CA HIS A 34 -2.36 1.06 14.76
C HIS A 34 -3.37 0.86 13.60
N ALA A 35 -4.65 1.05 13.85
CA ALA A 35 -5.68 0.98 12.81
C ALA A 35 -5.45 2.03 11.70
N THR A 36 -4.93 3.22 12.05
CA THR A 36 -4.58 4.26 11.08
C THR A 36 -3.40 3.83 10.20
N VAL A 37 -2.39 3.16 10.76
CA VAL A 37 -1.25 2.63 9.98
C VAL A 37 -1.73 1.64 8.93
N ILE A 38 -2.62 0.70 9.32
CA ILE A 38 -3.21 -0.28 8.37
C ILE A 38 -4.00 0.45 7.27
N ARG A 39 -4.86 1.40 7.68
CA ARG A 39 -5.67 2.21 6.73
C ARG A 39 -4.80 3.02 5.76
N THR A 40 -3.64 3.50 6.20
CA THR A 40 -2.70 4.27 5.36
C THR A 40 -2.15 3.43 4.20
N GLY A 41 -1.98 2.12 4.36
CA GLY A 41 -1.61 1.20 3.27
C GLY A 41 -2.69 1.18 2.19
N ASN A 42 -3.92 0.82 2.57
CA ASN A 42 -5.05 0.75 1.64
C ASN A 42 -5.36 2.10 0.97
N GLU A 43 -5.18 3.21 1.70
CA GLU A 43 -5.38 4.55 1.16
C GLU A 43 -4.35 4.92 0.08
N LEU A 44 -3.13 4.38 0.14
CA LEU A 44 -2.11 4.61 -0.88
C LEU A 44 -2.59 4.11 -2.25
N GLU A 45 -3.13 2.88 -2.30
CA GLU A 45 -3.69 2.30 -3.52
C GLU A 45 -4.81 3.18 -4.09
N HIS A 46 -5.76 3.59 -3.25
CA HIS A 46 -6.87 4.46 -3.67
C HIS A 46 -6.42 5.83 -4.14
N ILE A 47 -5.40 6.43 -3.50
CA ILE A 47 -4.89 7.74 -3.93
C ILE A 47 -4.21 7.60 -5.31
N ILE A 48 -3.36 6.60 -5.50
CA ILE A 48 -2.70 6.35 -6.79
C ILE A 48 -3.75 6.11 -7.86
N GLU A 49 -4.75 5.28 -7.59
CA GLU A 49 -5.86 5.05 -8.51
C GLU A 49 -6.62 6.35 -8.83
N SER A 50 -6.91 7.20 -7.84
CA SER A 50 -7.66 8.45 -8.04
C SER A 50 -6.87 9.48 -8.85
N GLU A 51 -5.55 9.57 -8.65
CA GLU A 51 -4.68 10.51 -9.36
C GLU A 51 -4.28 10.00 -10.77
N THR A 52 -4.42 8.70 -11.04
CA THR A 52 -4.18 8.14 -12.37
C THR A 52 -5.22 8.69 -13.37
N PRO A 53 -4.80 9.19 -14.56
CA PRO A 53 -5.72 9.72 -15.57
C PRO A 53 -6.84 8.72 -15.94
N ALA A 54 -8.07 9.20 -16.00
CA ALA A 54 -9.26 8.36 -16.22
C ALA A 54 -9.20 7.57 -17.54
N HIS A 55 -8.57 8.13 -18.58
CA HIS A 55 -8.45 7.48 -19.90
C HIS A 55 -7.50 6.27 -19.88
N LEU A 56 -6.61 6.15 -18.89
CA LEU A 56 -5.75 4.98 -18.73
C LEU A 56 -6.45 3.85 -17.95
N LYS A 57 -7.46 4.16 -17.14
CA LYS A 57 -8.10 3.18 -16.27
C LYS A 57 -9.08 2.30 -17.02
N THR A 58 -9.03 1.00 -16.72
CA THR A 58 -9.93 0.00 -17.31
C THR A 58 -10.13 -1.17 -16.35
N THR A 59 -10.95 -2.14 -16.73
CA THR A 59 -11.13 -3.38 -16.00
C THR A 59 -10.46 -4.55 -16.72
N LEU A 60 -10.10 -5.59 -15.99
CA LEU A 60 -9.52 -6.80 -16.59
C LEU A 60 -10.47 -7.44 -17.60
N ASP A 61 -11.77 -7.47 -17.28
CA ASP A 61 -12.79 -8.02 -18.19
C ASP A 61 -12.87 -7.23 -19.50
N ALA A 62 -12.73 -5.89 -19.42
CA ALA A 62 -12.70 -5.04 -20.62
C ALA A 62 -11.46 -5.35 -21.50
N ILE A 63 -10.27 -5.54 -20.88
CA ILE A 63 -9.07 -5.96 -21.61
C ILE A 63 -9.29 -7.30 -22.32
N LEU A 64 -9.81 -8.29 -21.63
CA LEU A 64 -10.04 -9.63 -22.18
C LEU A 64 -11.10 -9.63 -23.30
N ALA A 65 -12.11 -8.76 -23.20
CA ALA A 65 -13.18 -8.64 -24.21
C ALA A 65 -12.73 -7.93 -25.48
N GLN A 66 -11.74 -7.05 -25.44
CA GLN A 66 -11.35 -6.19 -26.57
C GLN A 66 -10.61 -6.91 -27.69
N ARG A 67 -10.17 -8.15 -27.51
CA ARG A 67 -9.52 -9.00 -28.54
C ARG A 67 -8.49 -8.24 -29.41
N GLY A 68 -7.63 -7.43 -28.77
CA GLY A 68 -6.56 -6.69 -29.44
C GLY A 68 -6.95 -5.36 -30.09
N ARG A 69 -8.17 -4.86 -29.87
CA ARG A 69 -8.60 -3.52 -30.30
C ARG A 69 -8.61 -2.59 -29.09
N PHE A 70 -7.50 -1.88 -28.88
CA PHE A 70 -7.34 -0.97 -27.73
C PHE A 70 -7.43 0.49 -28.18
N SER A 71 -8.10 1.31 -27.36
CA SER A 71 -8.25 2.75 -27.62
C SER A 71 -7.03 3.57 -27.18
N ASN A 72 -6.20 2.99 -26.32
CA ASN A 72 -5.00 3.62 -25.76
C ASN A 72 -3.82 2.66 -25.83
N ASP A 73 -2.61 3.20 -25.97
CA ASP A 73 -1.37 2.40 -25.99
C ASP A 73 -1.08 1.75 -24.62
N VAL A 74 -1.48 2.41 -23.56
CA VAL A 74 -1.33 1.90 -22.18
C VAL A 74 -2.69 1.90 -21.49
N GLN A 75 -3.00 0.81 -20.79
CA GLN A 75 -4.18 0.72 -19.93
C GLN A 75 -3.80 0.13 -18.57
N VAL A 76 -4.49 0.58 -17.53
CA VAL A 76 -4.20 0.24 -16.14
C VAL A 76 -5.42 -0.38 -15.48
N VAL A 77 -5.22 -1.53 -14.87
CA VAL A 77 -6.20 -2.24 -14.05
C VAL A 77 -5.75 -2.16 -12.59
N PHE A 78 -6.59 -1.58 -11.74
CA PHE A 78 -6.41 -1.57 -10.30
C PHE A 78 -7.16 -2.72 -9.65
N GLN A 79 -6.58 -3.31 -8.58
CA GLN A 79 -7.16 -4.44 -7.85
C GLN A 79 -7.63 -5.57 -8.77
N GLY A 80 -6.78 -5.89 -9.76
CA GLY A 80 -7.07 -6.91 -10.76
C GLY A 80 -7.20 -8.28 -10.13
N ARG A 81 -8.21 -9.06 -10.57
CA ARG A 81 -8.48 -10.39 -10.05
C ARG A 81 -8.73 -11.37 -11.18
N MET A 82 -8.13 -12.55 -11.07
CA MET A 82 -8.40 -13.65 -12.00
C MET A 82 -9.86 -14.09 -11.91
N PRO A 83 -10.62 -14.14 -13.01
CA PRO A 83 -11.98 -14.65 -13.03
C PRO A 83 -12.08 -16.08 -12.49
N GLY A 84 -13.11 -16.35 -11.68
CA GLY A 84 -13.39 -17.68 -11.16
C GLY A 84 -12.55 -18.12 -9.95
N THR A 85 -11.63 -17.27 -9.44
CA THR A 85 -10.86 -17.59 -8.24
C THR A 85 -11.53 -17.08 -6.96
N ALA A 86 -11.51 -17.89 -5.89
CA ALA A 86 -11.91 -17.43 -4.57
C ALA A 86 -10.88 -16.43 -4.03
N TYR A 87 -11.34 -15.47 -3.19
CA TYR A 87 -10.45 -14.44 -2.60
C TYR A 87 -9.26 -15.05 -1.84
N SER A 88 -9.45 -16.22 -1.24
CA SER A 88 -8.44 -16.97 -0.50
C SER A 88 -7.46 -17.78 -1.36
N ALA A 89 -7.71 -17.90 -2.67
CA ALA A 89 -6.90 -18.74 -3.57
C ALA A 89 -5.72 -18.02 -4.23
N GLY A 90 -5.53 -16.72 -3.93
CA GLY A 90 -4.54 -15.88 -4.61
C GLY A 90 -5.02 -15.39 -5.99
N GLY A 91 -4.19 -14.61 -6.68
CA GLY A 91 -4.53 -14.09 -8.02
C GLY A 91 -5.23 -12.73 -8.01
N THR A 92 -5.19 -12.02 -6.88
CA THR A 92 -5.47 -10.59 -6.81
C THR A 92 -4.15 -9.85 -6.80
N ILE A 93 -4.08 -8.74 -7.55
CA ILE A 93 -2.90 -7.87 -7.64
C ILE A 93 -3.35 -6.42 -7.44
N ASP A 94 -2.46 -5.57 -6.94
CA ASP A 94 -2.78 -4.17 -6.70
C ASP A 94 -2.91 -3.39 -8.01
N VAL A 95 -1.94 -3.54 -8.91
CA VAL A 95 -1.91 -2.83 -10.20
C VAL A 95 -1.42 -3.74 -11.32
N ALA A 96 -2.09 -3.73 -12.48
CA ALA A 96 -1.55 -4.27 -13.72
C ALA A 96 -1.52 -3.18 -14.80
N VAL A 97 -0.36 -2.99 -15.42
CA VAL A 97 -0.17 -2.05 -16.53
C VAL A 97 -0.03 -2.83 -17.82
N PHE A 98 -0.93 -2.62 -18.75
CA PHE A 98 -0.93 -3.22 -20.08
C PHE A 98 -0.33 -2.25 -21.10
N ASP A 99 0.84 -2.57 -21.59
CA ASP A 99 1.51 -1.89 -22.71
C ASP A 99 1.15 -2.64 -24.00
N HIS A 100 0.16 -2.15 -24.70
CA HIS A 100 -0.42 -2.82 -25.86
C HIS A 100 0.53 -2.85 -27.07
N PRO A 101 1.25 -1.76 -27.42
CA PRO A 101 2.22 -1.77 -28.51
C PRO A 101 3.34 -2.79 -28.32
N ASN A 102 3.84 -2.93 -27.09
CA ASN A 102 4.95 -3.85 -26.78
C ASN A 102 4.48 -5.23 -26.34
N ARG A 103 3.17 -5.48 -26.28
CA ARG A 103 2.57 -6.74 -25.77
C ARG A 103 3.16 -7.15 -24.41
N LYS A 104 3.23 -6.21 -23.48
CA LYS A 104 3.77 -6.43 -22.13
C LYS A 104 2.77 -6.09 -21.06
N VAL A 105 2.80 -6.85 -19.97
CA VAL A 105 2.03 -6.56 -18.75
C VAL A 105 3.00 -6.48 -17.57
N LEU A 106 2.92 -5.39 -16.83
CA LEU A 106 3.60 -5.23 -15.55
C LEU A 106 2.59 -5.55 -14.44
N VAL A 107 2.83 -6.61 -13.69
CA VAL A 107 2.03 -7.02 -12.53
C VAL A 107 2.72 -6.46 -11.29
N ILE A 108 2.05 -5.57 -10.56
CA ILE A 108 2.70 -4.76 -9.52
C ILE A 108 1.97 -4.97 -8.19
N GLU A 109 2.74 -5.34 -7.17
CA GLU A 109 2.34 -5.30 -5.77
C GLU A 109 2.85 -4.01 -5.15
N LEU A 110 1.96 -3.23 -4.52
CA LEU A 110 2.26 -1.91 -3.99
C LEU A 110 2.37 -1.93 -2.47
N LYS A 111 3.48 -1.45 -1.95
CA LYS A 111 3.73 -1.36 -0.51
C LYS A 111 4.04 0.07 -0.08
N ASN A 112 3.45 0.45 1.05
CA ASN A 112 3.71 1.75 1.68
C ASN A 112 4.95 1.73 2.58
N GLY A 113 5.33 0.55 3.11
CA GLY A 113 6.47 0.38 4.02
C GLY A 113 7.70 -0.19 3.33
N ASP A 114 8.86 -0.04 3.99
CA ASP A 114 10.17 -0.46 3.46
C ASP A 114 10.54 -1.88 3.87
N THR A 115 9.80 -2.50 4.78
CA THR A 115 10.03 -3.86 5.26
C THR A 115 8.79 -4.72 5.09
N PHE A 116 8.98 -5.97 4.67
CA PHE A 116 7.91 -6.90 4.40
C PHE A 116 7.90 -8.03 5.43
N ASP A 117 6.72 -8.44 5.85
CA ASP A 117 6.55 -9.71 6.56
C ASP A 117 6.92 -10.87 5.62
N THR A 118 7.79 -11.77 6.08
CA THR A 118 8.33 -12.84 5.23
C THR A 118 7.25 -13.78 4.69
N LYS A 119 6.22 -14.07 5.50
CA LYS A 119 5.11 -14.94 5.06
C LYS A 119 4.23 -14.24 4.04
N LYS A 120 3.94 -12.95 4.27
CA LYS A 120 3.18 -12.13 3.33
C LYS A 120 3.92 -11.98 2.00
N ALA A 121 5.21 -11.61 2.03
CA ALA A 121 6.01 -11.45 0.82
C ALA A 121 6.02 -12.71 -0.07
N SER A 122 6.10 -13.91 0.54
CA SER A 122 6.04 -15.16 -0.24
C SER A 122 4.66 -15.40 -0.85
N GLY A 123 3.57 -15.12 -0.12
CA GLY A 123 2.20 -15.25 -0.63
C GLY A 123 1.88 -14.24 -1.72
N GLU A 124 2.38 -13.03 -1.60
CA GLU A 124 2.22 -11.96 -2.61
C GLU A 124 3.00 -12.29 -3.89
N LEU A 125 4.24 -12.78 -3.75
CA LEU A 125 5.02 -13.27 -4.90
C LEU A 125 4.30 -14.41 -5.63
N GLU A 126 3.78 -15.37 -4.89
CA GLU A 126 2.99 -16.47 -5.47
C GLU A 126 1.73 -15.94 -6.21
N SER A 127 1.02 -14.98 -5.62
CA SER A 127 -0.15 -14.34 -6.25
C SER A 127 0.21 -13.63 -7.54
N MET A 128 1.27 -12.83 -7.54
CA MET A 128 1.73 -12.10 -8.73
C MET A 128 2.19 -13.06 -9.83
N THR A 129 2.95 -14.10 -9.48
CA THR A 129 3.42 -15.11 -10.43
C THR A 129 2.23 -15.85 -11.05
N LYS A 130 1.26 -16.29 -10.24
CA LYS A 130 0.04 -16.93 -10.75
C LYS A 130 -0.76 -16.01 -11.68
N PHE A 131 -0.86 -14.73 -11.34
CA PHE A 131 -1.55 -13.78 -12.20
C PHE A 131 -0.79 -13.54 -13.51
N ALA A 132 0.52 -13.40 -13.46
CA ALA A 132 1.38 -13.24 -14.63
C ALA A 132 1.27 -14.45 -15.56
N ASP A 133 1.39 -15.67 -15.03
CA ASP A 133 1.25 -16.91 -15.79
C ASP A 133 -0.14 -17.05 -16.42
N TRP A 134 -1.19 -16.65 -15.68
CA TRP A 134 -2.55 -16.66 -16.19
C TRP A 134 -2.73 -15.67 -17.36
N ILE A 135 -2.17 -14.46 -17.27
CA ILE A 135 -2.20 -13.48 -18.38
C ILE A 135 -1.51 -14.06 -19.61
N VAL A 136 -0.31 -14.64 -19.47
CA VAL A 136 0.42 -15.26 -20.58
C VAL A 136 -0.36 -16.39 -21.22
N GLN A 137 -1.09 -17.19 -20.43
CA GLN A 137 -1.91 -18.30 -20.95
C GLN A 137 -3.20 -17.84 -21.66
N LYS A 138 -3.77 -16.70 -21.26
CA LYS A 138 -5.05 -16.20 -21.76
C LYS A 138 -4.94 -15.16 -22.85
N THR A 139 -3.76 -14.60 -23.01
CA THR A 139 -3.49 -13.50 -23.93
C THR A 139 -2.17 -13.72 -24.67
N ASP A 140 -1.82 -12.85 -25.60
CA ASP A 140 -0.54 -12.83 -26.31
C ASP A 140 0.47 -11.84 -25.70
N TYR A 141 0.28 -11.47 -24.42
CA TYR A 141 1.19 -10.59 -23.67
C TYR A 141 2.28 -11.38 -22.94
N ALA A 142 3.48 -10.83 -22.92
CA ALA A 142 4.50 -11.21 -21.94
C ALA A 142 4.22 -10.50 -20.61
N ALA A 143 4.27 -11.21 -19.51
CA ALA A 143 4.04 -10.64 -18.18
C ALA A 143 5.29 -10.66 -17.33
N THR A 144 5.53 -9.57 -16.58
CA THR A 144 6.61 -9.45 -15.60
C THR A 144 6.03 -8.88 -14.31
N TYR A 145 6.48 -9.35 -13.16
CA TYR A 145 6.02 -8.85 -11.87
C TYR A 145 7.02 -7.90 -11.23
N TYR A 146 6.52 -6.99 -10.40
CA TYR A 146 7.30 -6.00 -9.65
C TYR A 146 6.77 -5.82 -8.22
N PHE A 147 7.69 -5.72 -7.28
CA PHE A 147 7.41 -5.21 -5.94
C PHE A 147 7.73 -3.72 -5.90
N CYS A 148 6.72 -2.90 -5.72
CA CYS A 148 6.84 -1.47 -5.60
C CYS A 148 6.81 -1.04 -4.13
N SER A 149 7.92 -0.51 -3.60
CA SER A 149 7.94 0.22 -2.34
C SER A 149 7.81 1.71 -2.61
N PHE A 150 6.66 2.28 -2.26
CA PHE A 150 6.30 3.64 -2.67
C PHE A 150 7.24 4.72 -2.11
N ASN A 151 7.72 4.54 -0.89
CA ASN A 151 8.55 5.54 -0.21
C ASN A 151 10.05 5.29 -0.33
N GLN A 152 10.48 4.24 -1.03
CA GLN A 152 11.87 3.84 -1.17
C GLN A 152 12.40 4.17 -2.57
N ASP A 153 13.51 4.92 -2.63
CA ASP A 153 14.16 5.29 -3.89
C ASP A 153 15.33 4.34 -4.26
N ASP A 154 15.79 3.49 -3.33
CA ASP A 154 16.86 2.50 -3.55
C ASP A 154 16.26 1.09 -3.76
N LYS A 155 16.42 0.55 -4.97
CA LYS A 155 15.92 -0.80 -5.34
C LYS A 155 16.59 -1.93 -4.54
N GLU A 156 17.85 -1.80 -4.19
CA GLU A 156 18.52 -2.79 -3.36
C GLU A 156 17.98 -2.78 -1.92
N ALA A 157 17.59 -1.60 -1.41
CA ALA A 157 16.90 -1.51 -0.13
C ALA A 157 15.51 -2.17 -0.18
N ILE A 158 14.79 -2.07 -1.30
CA ILE A 158 13.52 -2.80 -1.51
C ILE A 158 13.76 -4.31 -1.43
N VAL A 159 14.77 -4.82 -2.13
CA VAL A 159 15.14 -6.25 -2.10
C VAL A 159 15.54 -6.69 -0.69
N ARG A 160 16.36 -5.89 0.01
CA ARG A 160 16.72 -6.17 1.42
C ARG A 160 15.51 -6.19 2.33
N GLY A 161 14.57 -5.24 2.15
CA GLY A 161 13.30 -5.18 2.89
C GLY A 161 12.44 -6.42 2.69
N ALA A 162 12.47 -7.01 1.49
CA ALA A 162 11.82 -8.27 1.14
C ALA A 162 12.66 -9.52 1.48
N LYS A 163 13.77 -9.35 2.20
CA LYS A 163 14.68 -10.43 2.61
C LYS A 163 15.22 -11.26 1.42
N GLY A 164 15.48 -10.63 0.29
CA GLY A 164 16.04 -11.27 -0.91
C GLY A 164 15.10 -12.26 -1.61
N ARG A 165 13.78 -12.11 -1.45
CA ARG A 165 12.79 -13.00 -2.09
C ARG A 165 12.70 -12.82 -3.61
N PHE A 166 13.18 -11.72 -4.12
CA PHE A 166 13.29 -11.40 -5.54
C PHE A 166 14.58 -10.59 -5.77
N ASP A 167 15.03 -10.51 -7.00
CA ASP A 167 16.21 -9.73 -7.36
C ASP A 167 15.85 -8.27 -7.71
N VAL A 168 16.87 -7.44 -7.91
CA VAL A 168 16.73 -6.01 -8.16
C VAL A 168 15.95 -5.67 -9.44
N SER A 169 15.91 -6.59 -10.41
CA SER A 169 15.17 -6.42 -11.66
C SER A 169 13.64 -6.43 -11.45
N HIS A 170 13.19 -7.00 -10.34
CA HIS A 170 11.78 -7.02 -9.91
C HIS A 170 11.45 -5.96 -8.86
N ALA A 171 12.40 -5.11 -8.49
CA ALA A 171 12.16 -3.98 -7.60
C ALA A 171 11.70 -2.75 -8.39
N MET A 172 10.68 -2.07 -7.88
CA MET A 172 10.15 -0.82 -8.44
C MET A 172 10.04 0.24 -7.35
N THR A 173 10.46 1.47 -7.66
CA THR A 173 10.27 2.61 -6.76
C THR A 173 8.91 3.26 -6.98
N GLY A 174 8.40 4.00 -5.97
CA GLY A 174 7.15 4.76 -6.14
C GLY A 174 7.24 5.81 -7.25
N ARG A 175 8.43 6.37 -7.47
CA ARG A 175 8.67 7.33 -8.56
C ARG A 175 8.55 6.68 -9.94
N GLU A 176 9.09 5.48 -10.12
CA GLU A 176 8.94 4.72 -11.37
C GLU A 176 7.49 4.35 -11.62
N LEU A 177 6.77 3.86 -10.60
CA LEU A 177 5.35 3.56 -10.73
C LEU A 177 4.55 4.81 -11.13
N CYS A 178 4.73 5.93 -10.43
CA CYS A 178 4.03 7.17 -10.74
C CYS A 178 4.33 7.68 -12.16
N ALA A 179 5.58 7.56 -12.62
CA ALA A 179 5.95 7.93 -13.99
C ALA A 179 5.20 7.07 -15.04
N ILE A 180 5.07 5.76 -14.81
CA ILE A 180 4.31 4.86 -15.68
C ILE A 180 2.81 5.22 -15.69
N LEU A 181 2.25 5.60 -14.54
CA LEU A 181 0.84 5.93 -14.39
C LEU A 181 0.47 7.37 -14.76
N GLY A 182 1.46 8.22 -15.10
CA GLY A 182 1.24 9.66 -15.36
C GLY A 182 0.83 10.45 -14.12
N VAL A 183 1.27 10.02 -12.93
CA VAL A 183 1.00 10.64 -11.63
C VAL A 183 2.20 11.45 -11.15
N ASP A 184 1.95 12.64 -10.60
CA ASP A 184 3.01 13.46 -9.98
C ASP A 184 3.40 12.89 -8.60
N TYR A 185 4.51 12.15 -8.57
CA TYR A 185 5.03 11.54 -7.36
C TYR A 185 5.35 12.56 -6.25
N ASP A 186 5.97 13.69 -6.61
CA ASP A 186 6.42 14.67 -5.62
C ASP A 186 5.23 15.45 -5.03
N ALA A 187 4.23 15.79 -5.85
CA ALA A 187 2.97 16.35 -5.36
C ALA A 187 2.24 15.40 -4.41
N LEU A 188 2.16 14.10 -4.77
CA LEU A 188 1.53 13.09 -3.96
C LEU A 188 2.27 12.89 -2.63
N ARG A 189 3.60 12.83 -2.65
CA ARG A 189 4.44 12.73 -1.45
C ARG A 189 4.26 13.94 -0.54
N LYS A 190 4.25 15.16 -1.09
CA LYS A 190 4.03 16.41 -0.34
C LYS A 190 2.66 16.43 0.33
N LYS A 191 1.60 16.03 -0.38
CA LYS A 191 0.24 15.90 0.15
C LYS A 191 0.20 14.93 1.35
N ARG A 192 0.92 13.81 1.26
CA ARG A 192 1.01 12.82 2.36
C ARG A 192 1.81 13.33 3.56
N GLN A 193 2.89 14.10 3.32
CA GLN A 193 3.70 14.69 4.40
C GLN A 193 2.92 15.72 5.23
N SER A 194 2.06 16.53 4.62
CA SER A 194 1.24 17.49 5.38
C SER A 194 0.33 16.80 6.41
N GLN A 195 -0.18 15.63 6.09
CA GLN A 195 -1.02 14.84 6.98
C GLN A 195 -0.25 14.20 8.15
N GLN A 196 1.07 14.01 8.03
CA GLN A 196 1.91 13.53 9.14
C GLN A 196 1.92 14.52 10.29
N SER A 197 2.07 15.82 9.99
CA SER A 197 2.04 16.88 11.01
C SER A 197 0.69 16.97 11.71
N GLU A 198 -0.42 16.80 10.98
CA GLU A 198 -1.77 16.76 11.59
C GLU A 198 -1.90 15.54 12.52
N ASN A 199 -1.46 14.37 12.08
CA ASN A 199 -1.50 13.15 12.88
C ASN A 199 -0.65 13.28 14.17
N LEU A 200 0.55 13.85 14.08
CA LEU A 200 1.41 14.07 15.24
C LEU A 200 0.75 15.03 16.24
N ARG A 201 0.23 16.16 15.77
CA ARG A 201 -0.46 17.14 16.63
C ARG A 201 -1.70 16.51 17.29
N TYR A 202 -2.50 15.79 16.54
CA TYR A 202 -3.68 15.11 17.08
C TYR A 202 -3.28 14.08 18.14
N PHE A 203 -2.29 13.22 17.85
CA PHE A 203 -1.81 12.21 18.80
C PHE A 203 -1.34 12.84 20.12
N LEU A 204 -0.51 13.87 20.05
CA LEU A 204 0.00 14.57 21.24
C LEU A 204 -1.15 15.26 22.03
N ALA A 205 -2.10 15.87 21.33
CA ALA A 205 -3.26 16.49 21.98
C ALA A 205 -4.12 15.45 22.71
N GLU A 206 -4.40 14.30 22.10
CA GLU A 206 -5.15 13.22 22.77
C GLU A 206 -4.36 12.59 23.93
N LEU A 207 -3.05 12.42 23.77
CA LEU A 207 -2.16 11.90 24.81
C LEU A 207 -2.19 12.80 26.07
N LEU A 208 -2.12 14.12 25.88
CA LEU A 208 -2.15 15.10 26.96
C LEU A 208 -3.52 15.26 27.65
N LYS A 209 -4.61 14.74 27.07
CA LYS A 209 -5.92 14.66 27.74
C LYS A 209 -5.96 13.57 28.81
N ILE A 210 -5.06 12.59 28.75
CA ILE A 210 -4.95 11.52 29.74
C ILE A 210 -4.22 12.08 30.97
N SER A 211 -4.92 12.23 32.10
CA SER A 211 -4.40 12.88 33.30
C SER A 211 -3.13 12.25 33.84
N GLU A 212 -3.08 10.94 33.91
CA GLU A 212 -1.92 10.14 34.33
C GLU A 212 -0.68 10.42 33.47
N ILE A 213 -0.86 10.46 32.17
CA ILE A 213 0.24 10.73 31.22
C ILE A 213 0.74 12.15 31.37
N ARG A 214 -0.16 13.13 31.52
CA ARG A 214 0.23 14.54 31.73
C ARG A 214 1.04 14.72 33.02
N GLN A 215 0.65 14.06 34.10
CA GLN A 215 1.39 14.09 35.37
C GLN A 215 2.79 13.48 35.21
N LEU A 216 2.90 12.30 34.60
CA LEU A 216 4.18 11.65 34.35
C LEU A 216 5.10 12.50 33.45
N ILE A 217 4.57 13.15 32.43
CA ILE A 217 5.36 14.06 31.58
C ILE A 217 5.90 15.22 32.40
N GLN A 218 5.09 15.85 33.27
CA GLN A 218 5.54 16.94 34.14
C GLN A 218 6.63 16.49 35.11
N GLU A 219 6.47 15.32 35.72
CA GLU A 219 7.50 14.74 36.61
C GLU A 219 8.83 14.48 35.88
N LEU A 220 8.78 13.98 34.65
CA LEU A 220 9.98 13.72 33.85
C LEU A 220 10.67 15.01 33.42
N LEU A 221 9.91 16.02 33.01
CA LEU A 221 10.45 17.33 32.63
C LEU A 221 11.11 18.05 33.82
N ASN A 222 10.57 17.86 35.04
CA ASN A 222 11.16 18.47 36.26
C ASN A 222 12.44 17.77 36.72
N LYS A 223 12.73 16.56 36.19
CA LYS A 223 13.95 15.79 36.52
C LYS A 223 15.04 15.92 35.43
N ALA A 224 14.71 16.45 34.26
CA ALA A 224 15.64 16.69 33.15
C ALA A 224 16.29 18.07 33.23
#